data_fff148d664299fd5960f418c21da0a1b
#
_entry.id   fff148d664299fd5960f418c21da0a1b
#
_cell.length_a   1.000
_cell.length_b   1.000
_cell.length_c   1.000
_cell.angle_alpha   90.00
_cell.angle_beta   90.00
_cell.angle_gamma   90.00
#
_symmetry.space_group_name_H-M   'P 1'
#
loop_
_entity.id
_entity.type
_entity.pdbx_description
1 polymer ?
#
loop_
_entity_poly.entity_id
_entity_poly.type
_entity_poly.pdbx_seq_one_letter_code
_entity_poly.pdbx_strand_id
1 'polypeptide(L)'
;MKIKKLIVRRTEPSENIIREIIFNENGLSLIIDNTPEDIRESGNSVGKSTVIKIIDLCLGAKSTKELYYDSDTKSENVEIKTFLSVNKVQAELILFEEKQKEYIIRRDLFPKGKRYIFNESYNANEFTKKLKEIIFKLKEDKPTFRQLMPKFIRLDNMAEDRIIKYLPLMTTNDTYDLIYCFLFQIYDESLLNKRS
;
A
#
# COMPACT_ATOMS: atom_id res chain seq x y z
N MET A 1 13.72 6.46 -2.09
CA MET A 1 12.32 6.59 -2.58
C MET A 1 11.45 7.08 -1.45
N LYS A 2 10.66 8.15 -1.67
CA LYS A 2 9.76 8.76 -0.67
C LYS A 2 8.38 8.95 -1.31
N ILE A 3 7.33 9.03 -0.49
CA ILE A 3 5.99 9.38 -0.94
C ILE A 3 5.90 10.90 -1.00
N LYS A 4 5.49 11.44 -2.15
CA LYS A 4 5.28 12.88 -2.35
C LYS A 4 3.82 13.25 -2.10
N LYS A 5 2.90 12.50 -2.70
CA LYS A 5 1.49 12.84 -2.70
C LYS A 5 0.61 11.61 -2.87
N LEU A 6 -0.55 11.62 -2.24
CA LEU A 6 -1.66 10.72 -2.50
C LEU A 6 -2.87 11.52 -2.94
N ILE A 7 -3.45 11.17 -4.08
CA ILE A 7 -4.68 11.76 -4.59
C ILE A 7 -5.72 10.65 -4.71
N VAL A 8 -6.91 10.88 -4.17
CA VAL A 8 -8.08 10.02 -4.36
C VAL A 8 -9.09 10.80 -5.16
N ARG A 9 -9.53 10.25 -6.29
CA ARG A 9 -10.47 10.91 -7.19
C ARG A 9 -11.59 9.97 -7.61
N ARG A 10 -12.76 10.51 -7.88
CA ARG A 10 -13.79 9.84 -8.69
C ARG A 10 -13.51 10.13 -10.17
N THR A 11 -13.79 9.18 -11.04
CA THR A 11 -13.63 9.38 -12.49
C THR A 11 -14.97 9.40 -13.22
N GLU A 12 -16.05 8.95 -12.56
CA GLU A 12 -17.43 8.95 -13.06
C GLU A 12 -18.34 9.72 -12.09
N PRO A 13 -19.39 10.40 -12.57
CA PRO A 13 -19.71 10.74 -13.95
C PRO A 13 -18.81 11.84 -14.50
N SER A 14 -18.06 12.52 -13.68
CA SER A 14 -17.07 13.53 -14.00
C SER A 14 -15.89 13.43 -13.06
N GLU A 15 -14.68 13.70 -13.56
CA GLU A 15 -13.48 13.66 -12.73
C GLU A 15 -13.55 14.75 -11.63
N ASN A 16 -13.35 14.30 -10.38
CA ASN A 16 -13.29 15.22 -9.23
C ASN A 16 -12.38 14.62 -8.15
N ILE A 17 -11.55 15.47 -7.57
CA ILE A 17 -10.68 15.10 -6.44
C ILE A 17 -11.53 15.02 -5.17
N ILE A 18 -11.54 13.84 -4.55
CA ILE A 18 -12.18 13.59 -3.27
C ILE A 18 -11.24 14.02 -2.13
N ARG A 19 -9.97 13.63 -2.24
CA ARG A 19 -8.95 13.94 -1.24
C ARG A 19 -7.58 14.04 -1.88
N GLU A 20 -6.81 15.02 -1.42
CA GLU A 20 -5.39 15.19 -1.75
C GLU A 20 -4.60 15.28 -0.44
N ILE A 21 -3.53 14.52 -0.35
CA ILE A 21 -2.63 14.50 0.81
C ILE A 21 -1.21 14.70 0.29
N ILE A 22 -0.56 15.76 0.73
CA ILE A 22 0.83 16.07 0.43
C ILE A 22 1.67 15.63 1.63
N PHE A 23 2.71 14.84 1.38
CA PHE A 23 3.61 14.36 2.41
C PHE A 23 4.85 15.26 2.52
N ASN A 24 5.41 15.34 3.73
CA ASN A 24 6.64 16.09 3.96
C ASN A 24 7.83 15.35 3.31
N GLU A 25 8.50 16.04 2.40
CA GLU A 25 9.64 15.45 1.66
C GLU A 25 10.88 15.26 2.54
N ASN A 26 11.04 16.09 3.58
CA ASN A 26 12.26 16.15 4.40
C ASN A 26 12.05 15.79 5.87
N GLY A 27 10.91 15.21 6.22
CA GLY A 27 10.62 14.88 7.60
C GLY A 27 9.42 13.98 7.78
N LEU A 28 8.85 14.01 8.99
CA LEU A 28 7.69 13.26 9.38
C LEU A 28 6.40 13.92 8.87
N SER A 29 5.47 13.11 8.41
CA SER A 29 4.08 13.52 8.12
C SER A 29 3.17 12.89 9.15
N LEU A 30 2.40 13.71 9.86
CA LEU A 30 1.42 13.26 10.86
C LEU A 30 0.01 13.48 10.31
N ILE A 31 -0.81 12.45 10.41
CA ILE A 31 -2.25 12.53 10.15
C ILE A 31 -2.94 12.61 11.49
N ILE A 32 -3.38 13.82 11.84
CA ILE A 32 -4.05 14.11 13.11
C ILE A 32 -5.55 14.32 12.92
N ASP A 33 -6.28 14.08 13.97
CA ASP A 33 -7.70 14.38 14.05
C ASP A 33 -7.87 15.82 14.61
N ASN A 34 -8.52 16.67 13.85
CA ASN A 34 -8.85 18.03 14.25
C ASN A 34 -10.36 18.20 14.54
N THR A 35 -11.07 17.10 14.74
CA THR A 35 -12.51 17.15 15.10
C THR A 35 -12.64 17.84 16.47
N PRO A 36 -13.48 18.86 16.62
CA PRO A 36 -13.73 19.47 17.92
C PRO A 36 -14.27 18.44 18.92
N GLU A 37 -13.83 18.53 20.18
CA GLU A 37 -14.22 17.58 21.25
C GLU A 37 -15.73 17.50 21.51
N ASP A 38 -16.49 18.53 21.11
CA ASP A 38 -17.95 18.60 21.27
C ASP A 38 -18.75 17.75 20.28
N ILE A 39 -18.09 17.21 19.24
CA ILE A 39 -18.74 16.33 18.27
C ILE A 39 -18.53 14.87 18.74
N ARG A 40 -19.63 14.18 19.03
CA ARG A 40 -19.65 12.75 19.47
C ARG A 40 -19.18 11.76 18.37
N GLU A 41 -18.42 12.20 17.41
CA GLU A 41 -17.80 11.34 16.42
C GLU A 41 -16.42 10.90 16.93
N SER A 42 -16.24 9.59 17.11
CA SER A 42 -14.95 9.05 17.52
C SER A 42 -13.91 9.32 16.44
N GLY A 43 -12.68 9.71 16.83
CA GLY A 43 -11.56 9.97 15.91
C GLY A 43 -11.21 8.79 14.97
N ASN A 44 -11.80 7.61 15.18
CA ASN A 44 -11.70 6.46 14.28
C ASN A 44 -12.49 6.65 12.97
N SER A 45 -13.49 7.55 12.94
CA SER A 45 -14.31 7.85 11.74
C SER A 45 -13.59 8.74 10.72
N VAL A 46 -12.49 9.39 11.08
CA VAL A 46 -11.80 10.39 10.23
C VAL A 46 -10.98 9.76 9.08
N GLY A 47 -10.97 8.44 8.96
CA GLY A 47 -10.34 7.75 7.82
C GLY A 47 -8.81 7.67 7.87
N LYS A 48 -8.18 7.84 9.04
CA LYS A 48 -6.71 7.71 9.20
C LYS A 48 -6.18 6.36 8.70
N SER A 49 -6.78 5.27 9.16
CA SER A 49 -6.43 3.90 8.73
C SER A 49 -6.71 3.68 7.24
N THR A 50 -7.73 4.33 6.69
CA THR A 50 -8.08 4.24 5.27
C THR A 50 -6.98 4.80 4.38
N VAL A 51 -6.30 5.88 4.79
CA VAL A 51 -5.17 6.45 4.02
C VAL A 51 -4.05 5.42 3.89
N ILE A 52 -3.69 4.74 4.99
CA ILE A 52 -2.63 3.72 4.99
C ILE A 52 -3.04 2.52 4.14
N LYS A 53 -4.30 2.07 4.23
CA LYS A 53 -4.86 0.99 3.39
C LYS A 53 -4.81 1.35 1.90
N ILE A 54 -5.12 2.58 1.53
CA ILE A 54 -5.04 3.05 0.13
C ILE A 54 -3.58 3.08 -0.35
N ILE A 55 -2.65 3.55 0.47
CA ILE A 55 -1.21 3.51 0.13
C ILE A 55 -0.76 2.06 -0.08
N ASP A 56 -1.15 1.13 0.80
CA ASP A 56 -0.81 -0.29 0.67
C ASP A 56 -1.40 -0.92 -0.60
N LEU A 57 -2.62 -0.52 -0.99
CA LEU A 57 -3.23 -0.93 -2.26
C LEU A 57 -2.44 -0.41 -3.47
N CYS A 58 -2.01 0.83 -3.45
CA CYS A 58 -1.13 1.39 -4.48
C CYS A 58 0.23 0.66 -4.51
N LEU A 59 0.68 0.14 -3.37
CA LEU A 59 1.91 -0.65 -3.23
C LEU A 59 1.65 -2.17 -3.31
N GLY A 60 0.62 -2.57 -4.05
CA GLY A 60 0.44 -3.94 -4.52
C GLY A 60 -0.37 -4.86 -3.61
N ALA A 61 -1.09 -4.36 -2.61
CA ALA A 61 -2.07 -5.16 -1.90
C ALA A 61 -3.13 -5.72 -2.87
N LYS A 62 -3.52 -6.98 -2.64
CA LYS A 62 -4.36 -7.71 -3.61
C LYS A 62 -5.80 -7.25 -3.61
N SER A 63 -6.40 -7.10 -2.44
CA SER A 63 -7.83 -6.92 -2.27
C SER A 63 -8.20 -5.50 -1.85
N THR A 64 -9.15 -4.91 -2.55
CA THR A 64 -9.80 -3.65 -2.15
C THR A 64 -10.84 -3.85 -1.05
N LYS A 65 -11.13 -5.11 -0.66
CA LYS A 65 -12.16 -5.46 0.32
C LYS A 65 -11.94 -4.76 1.66
N GLU A 66 -10.68 -4.56 2.07
CA GLU A 66 -10.32 -3.90 3.32
C GLU A 66 -10.78 -2.43 3.43
N LEU A 67 -11.17 -1.80 2.31
CA LEU A 67 -11.71 -0.43 2.31
C LEU A 67 -13.18 -0.36 2.75
N TYR A 68 -13.92 -1.45 2.60
CA TYR A 68 -15.36 -1.50 2.87
C TYR A 68 -15.79 -2.72 3.71
N TYR A 69 -14.83 -3.47 4.23
CA TYR A 69 -15.09 -4.59 5.14
C TYR A 69 -14.74 -4.19 6.57
N ASP A 70 -15.69 -4.37 7.45
CA ASP A 70 -15.53 -4.17 8.88
C ASP A 70 -15.22 -5.53 9.54
N SER A 71 -14.05 -5.60 10.20
CA SER A 71 -13.59 -6.82 10.88
C SER A 71 -14.42 -7.16 12.12
N ASP A 72 -14.96 -6.16 12.80
CA ASP A 72 -15.68 -6.32 14.06
C ASP A 72 -17.08 -6.86 13.82
N THR A 73 -17.78 -6.28 12.86
CA THR A 73 -19.12 -6.74 12.44
C THR A 73 -19.08 -7.89 11.45
N LYS A 74 -17.90 -8.23 10.91
CA LYS A 74 -17.68 -9.24 9.84
C LYS A 74 -18.55 -9.01 8.62
N SER A 75 -18.89 -7.77 8.32
CA SER A 75 -19.79 -7.38 7.23
C SER A 75 -19.15 -6.39 6.26
N GLU A 76 -19.69 -6.34 5.04
CA GLU A 76 -19.30 -5.35 4.06
C GLU A 76 -20.20 -4.11 4.19
N ASN A 77 -19.58 -2.93 4.23
CA ASN A 77 -20.29 -1.67 4.08
C ASN A 77 -20.69 -1.50 2.60
N VAL A 78 -21.97 -1.78 2.32
CA VAL A 78 -22.51 -1.77 0.96
C VAL A 78 -22.48 -0.36 0.35
N GLU A 79 -22.69 0.67 1.16
CA GLU A 79 -22.68 2.06 0.70
C GLU A 79 -21.28 2.46 0.18
N ILE A 80 -20.25 2.20 0.97
CA ILE A 80 -18.86 2.47 0.55
C ILE A 80 -18.51 1.66 -0.70
N LYS A 81 -18.82 0.36 -0.73
CA LYS A 81 -18.57 -0.51 -1.88
C LYS A 81 -19.27 0.00 -3.15
N THR A 82 -20.53 0.41 -3.03
CA THR A 82 -21.31 0.98 -4.13
C THR A 82 -20.74 2.31 -4.58
N PHE A 83 -20.42 3.21 -3.64
CA PHE A 83 -19.78 4.49 -3.94
C PHE A 83 -18.48 4.32 -4.74
N LEU A 84 -17.57 3.45 -4.28
CA LEU A 84 -16.31 3.18 -4.97
C LEU A 84 -16.55 2.63 -6.38
N SER A 85 -17.55 1.78 -6.56
CA SER A 85 -17.82 1.10 -7.84
C SER A 85 -18.53 2.00 -8.85
N VAL A 86 -19.55 2.75 -8.42
CA VAL A 86 -20.35 3.64 -9.28
C VAL A 86 -19.52 4.83 -9.73
N ASN A 87 -18.79 5.45 -8.80
CA ASN A 87 -17.98 6.62 -9.10
C ASN A 87 -16.60 6.27 -9.68
N LYS A 88 -16.30 4.99 -9.91
CA LYS A 88 -14.99 4.52 -10.41
C LYS A 88 -13.83 5.17 -9.67
N VAL A 89 -13.87 5.09 -8.33
CA VAL A 89 -12.88 5.77 -7.50
C VAL A 89 -11.48 5.18 -7.74
N GLN A 90 -10.51 6.07 -7.95
CA GLN A 90 -9.13 5.73 -8.20
C GLN A 90 -8.21 6.48 -7.24
N ALA A 91 -7.18 5.80 -6.75
CA ALA A 91 -6.08 6.41 -6.02
C ALA A 91 -4.88 6.58 -6.94
N GLU A 92 -4.17 7.70 -6.78
CA GLU A 92 -2.90 8.00 -7.43
C GLU A 92 -1.86 8.30 -6.34
N LEU A 93 -0.82 7.47 -6.28
CA LEU A 93 0.31 7.62 -5.37
C LEU A 93 1.51 8.10 -6.18
N ILE A 94 2.05 9.25 -5.82
CA ILE A 94 3.25 9.81 -6.43
C ILE A 94 4.43 9.55 -5.51
N LEU A 95 5.38 8.76 -6.01
CA LEU A 95 6.67 8.53 -5.37
C LEU A 95 7.74 9.37 -6.05
N PHE A 96 8.75 9.79 -5.30
CA PHE A 96 9.89 10.50 -5.86
C PHE A 96 11.24 9.97 -5.36
N GLU A 97 12.24 10.16 -6.17
CA GLU A 97 13.63 9.83 -5.89
C GLU A 97 14.45 11.13 -5.80
N GLU A 98 15.58 11.13 -5.09
CA GLU A 98 16.42 12.31 -4.83
C GLU A 98 16.83 13.10 -6.09
N LYS A 99 16.78 12.48 -7.27
CA LYS A 99 17.04 13.13 -8.57
C LYS A 99 15.78 13.75 -9.20
N GLN A 100 14.75 14.03 -8.41
CA GLN A 100 13.45 14.57 -8.86
C GLN A 100 12.69 13.69 -9.87
N LYS A 101 13.06 12.42 -9.99
CA LYS A 101 12.32 11.47 -10.81
C LYS A 101 11.07 11.03 -10.07
N GLU A 102 9.92 11.30 -10.67
CA GLU A 102 8.63 10.91 -10.11
C GLU A 102 8.15 9.61 -10.76
N TYR A 103 7.45 8.81 -9.96
CA TYR A 103 6.77 7.60 -10.38
C TYR A 103 5.32 7.69 -9.97
N ILE A 104 4.43 7.61 -10.96
CA ILE A 104 2.98 7.71 -10.77
C ILE A 104 2.42 6.31 -10.75
N ILE A 105 1.83 5.93 -9.62
CA ILE A 105 1.19 4.63 -9.40
C ILE A 105 -0.30 4.88 -9.21
N ARG A 106 -1.15 4.25 -10.04
CA ARG A 106 -2.61 4.36 -9.92
C ARG A 106 -3.24 3.02 -9.60
N ARG A 107 -4.25 3.08 -8.77
CA ARG A 107 -5.02 1.91 -8.33
C ARG A 107 -6.51 2.22 -8.32
N ASP A 108 -7.29 1.44 -9.06
CA ASP A 108 -8.75 1.48 -8.91
C ASP A 108 -9.14 0.87 -7.56
N LEU A 109 -9.99 1.56 -6.81
CA LEU A 109 -10.37 1.19 -5.44
C LEU A 109 -11.64 0.35 -5.36
N PHE A 110 -12.16 -0.10 -6.48
CA PHE A 110 -13.36 -0.96 -6.56
C PHE A 110 -13.00 -2.42 -6.93
N PRO A 111 -13.91 -3.38 -6.72
CA PRO A 111 -13.66 -4.77 -7.05
C PRO A 111 -13.26 -5.00 -8.51
N LYS A 112 -12.27 -5.87 -8.74
CA LYS A 112 -11.69 -6.15 -10.07
C LYS A 112 -11.05 -4.95 -10.78
N GLY A 113 -10.83 -3.85 -10.06
CA GLY A 113 -10.17 -2.66 -10.59
C GLY A 113 -8.74 -2.93 -11.04
N LYS A 114 -8.27 -2.09 -11.96
CA LYS A 114 -6.94 -2.20 -12.59
C LYS A 114 -5.83 -1.55 -11.74
N ARG A 115 -4.61 -1.79 -12.15
CA ARG A 115 -3.37 -1.28 -11.56
C ARG A 115 -2.52 -0.67 -12.67
N TYR A 116 -1.98 0.52 -12.41
CA TYR A 116 -1.22 1.22 -13.42
C TYR A 116 0.09 1.76 -12.83
N ILE A 117 1.13 1.75 -13.64
CA ILE A 117 2.36 2.50 -13.40
C ILE A 117 2.52 3.43 -14.60
N PHE A 118 2.55 4.73 -14.34
CA PHE A 118 2.30 5.76 -15.35
C PHE A 118 0.97 5.50 -16.07
N ASN A 119 1.00 5.26 -17.38
CA ASN A 119 -0.18 5.02 -18.21
C ASN A 119 -0.37 3.54 -18.60
N GLU A 120 0.53 2.66 -18.16
CA GLU A 120 0.50 1.24 -18.49
C GLU A 120 -0.24 0.44 -17.42
N SER A 121 -1.15 -0.43 -17.85
CA SER A 121 -1.88 -1.33 -16.93
C SER A 121 -1.16 -2.66 -16.79
N TYR A 122 -1.17 -3.20 -15.55
CA TYR A 122 -0.47 -4.42 -15.19
C TYR A 122 -1.41 -5.41 -14.50
N ASN A 123 -1.17 -6.71 -14.69
CA ASN A 123 -1.75 -7.72 -13.82
C ASN A 123 -1.09 -7.68 -12.42
N ALA A 124 -1.65 -8.41 -11.45
CA ALA A 124 -1.20 -8.33 -10.05
C ALA A 124 0.28 -8.72 -9.86
N ASN A 125 0.75 -9.74 -10.58
CA ASN A 125 2.12 -10.24 -10.42
C ASN A 125 3.13 -9.32 -11.10
N GLU A 126 2.85 -8.93 -12.33
CA GLU A 126 3.69 -7.98 -13.07
C GLU A 126 3.79 -6.64 -12.36
N PHE A 127 2.67 -6.15 -11.81
CA PHE A 127 2.63 -4.90 -11.06
C PHE A 127 3.57 -4.93 -9.86
N THR A 128 3.53 -6.00 -9.05
CA THR A 128 4.40 -6.11 -7.87
C THR A 128 5.87 -6.32 -8.24
N LYS A 129 6.17 -7.05 -9.34
CA LYS A 129 7.53 -7.16 -9.86
C LYS A 129 8.04 -5.79 -10.31
N LYS A 130 7.22 -5.03 -11.04
CA LYS A 130 7.61 -3.69 -11.52
C LYS A 130 7.81 -2.70 -10.37
N LEU A 131 6.96 -2.74 -9.34
CA LEU A 131 7.16 -1.94 -8.13
C LEU A 131 8.46 -2.29 -7.42
N LYS A 132 8.83 -3.58 -7.36
CA LYS A 132 10.09 -4.02 -6.77
C LYS A 132 11.29 -3.45 -7.53
N GLU A 133 11.27 -3.49 -8.87
CA GLU A 133 12.31 -2.89 -9.69
C GLU A 133 12.42 -1.37 -9.47
N ILE A 134 11.30 -0.68 -9.37
CA ILE A 134 11.27 0.78 -9.18
C ILE A 134 11.79 1.16 -7.79
N ILE A 135 11.28 0.53 -6.74
CA ILE A 135 11.49 0.95 -5.35
C ILE A 135 12.83 0.43 -4.81
N PHE A 136 13.13 -0.83 -5.07
CA PHE A 136 14.32 -1.50 -4.52
C PHE A 136 15.44 -1.70 -5.54
N LYS A 137 15.22 -1.36 -6.82
CA LYS A 137 16.19 -1.53 -7.93
C LYS A 137 16.62 -2.98 -8.13
N LEU A 138 15.73 -3.94 -7.83
CA LEU A 138 15.99 -5.37 -7.91
C LEU A 138 15.04 -6.07 -8.88
N LYS A 139 15.58 -7.06 -9.60
CA LYS A 139 14.85 -7.88 -10.57
C LYS A 139 14.61 -9.31 -10.11
N GLU A 140 15.34 -9.78 -9.09
CA GLU A 140 15.23 -11.14 -8.56
C GLU A 140 13.82 -11.43 -8.07
N ASP A 141 13.37 -12.66 -8.21
CA ASP A 141 12.01 -13.06 -7.82
C ASP A 141 11.82 -13.08 -6.29
N LYS A 142 12.87 -13.44 -5.53
CA LYS A 142 12.82 -13.53 -4.06
C LYS A 142 13.82 -12.59 -3.39
N PRO A 143 13.47 -12.02 -2.20
CA PRO A 143 12.13 -12.03 -1.59
C PRO A 143 11.13 -11.28 -2.47
N THR A 144 9.86 -11.66 -2.44
CA THR A 144 8.84 -10.96 -3.22
C THR A 144 8.59 -9.55 -2.67
N PHE A 145 8.11 -8.64 -3.52
CA PHE A 145 7.78 -7.28 -3.09
C PHE A 145 6.84 -7.25 -1.88
N ARG A 146 5.79 -8.09 -1.90
CA ARG A 146 4.82 -8.16 -0.80
C ARG A 146 5.34 -8.83 0.48
N GLN A 147 6.45 -9.56 0.42
CA GLN A 147 7.14 -10.04 1.62
C GLN A 147 7.97 -8.92 2.29
N LEU A 148 8.41 -7.92 1.52
CA LEU A 148 9.17 -6.78 2.05
C LEU A 148 8.26 -5.70 2.63
N MET A 149 7.13 -5.42 1.99
CA MET A 149 6.25 -4.28 2.31
C MET A 149 5.78 -4.18 3.77
N PRO A 150 5.48 -5.29 4.50
CA PRO A 150 5.09 -5.20 5.91
C PRO A 150 6.14 -4.60 6.84
N LYS A 151 7.39 -4.49 6.40
CA LYS A 151 8.45 -3.76 7.14
C LYS A 151 8.37 -2.24 6.98
N PHE A 152 7.68 -1.78 5.94
CA PHE A 152 7.56 -0.36 5.60
C PHE A 152 6.15 0.19 5.84
N ILE A 153 5.13 -0.67 5.77
CA ILE A 153 3.74 -0.30 6.02
C ILE A 153 3.18 -1.19 7.11
N ARG A 154 2.70 -0.58 8.18
CA ARG A 154 2.05 -1.27 9.29
C ARG A 154 0.55 -1.02 9.23
N LEU A 155 -0.22 -2.09 9.13
CA LEU A 155 -1.68 -2.07 9.19
C LEU A 155 -2.14 -2.56 10.56
N ASP A 156 -3.29 -2.07 11.02
CA ASP A 156 -3.84 -2.34 12.36
C ASP A 156 -4.10 -3.82 12.64
N ASN A 157 -4.30 -4.63 11.58
CA ASN A 157 -4.52 -6.07 11.70
C ASN A 157 -3.24 -6.90 11.86
N MET A 158 -2.08 -6.25 11.88
CA MET A 158 -0.82 -6.91 12.19
C MET A 158 -0.69 -7.03 13.71
N ALA A 159 -0.68 -8.27 14.22
CA ALA A 159 -0.51 -8.54 15.64
C ALA A 159 0.71 -7.77 16.18
N GLU A 160 0.51 -6.98 17.23
CA GLU A 160 1.54 -6.13 17.84
C GLU A 160 2.78 -6.92 18.25
N ASP A 161 2.61 -8.19 18.64
CA ASP A 161 3.66 -9.09 19.09
C ASP A 161 4.55 -9.65 17.96
N ARG A 162 4.24 -9.39 16.68
CA ARG A 162 4.94 -9.99 15.55
C ARG A 162 5.84 -9.03 14.80
N ILE A 163 6.71 -8.35 15.51
CA ILE A 163 7.66 -7.41 14.89
C ILE A 163 8.69 -8.13 14.01
N ILE A 164 9.15 -9.30 14.43
CA ILE A 164 10.19 -10.06 13.73
C ILE A 164 9.56 -11.01 12.71
N LYS A 165 8.59 -11.85 13.15
CA LYS A 165 7.91 -12.82 12.28
C LYS A 165 6.52 -12.31 11.89
N TYR A 166 6.46 -11.40 10.95
CA TYR A 166 5.26 -10.65 10.55
C TYR A 166 4.49 -11.25 9.36
N LEU A 167 5.08 -12.21 8.66
CA LEU A 167 4.42 -12.95 7.58
C LEU A 167 3.51 -14.07 8.16
N PRO A 168 2.66 -14.70 7.33
CA PRO A 168 1.82 -15.81 7.77
C PRO A 168 2.58 -16.88 8.52
N LEU A 169 1.93 -17.56 9.48
CA LEU A 169 2.54 -18.56 10.38
C LEU A 169 3.28 -19.69 9.68
N MET A 170 2.86 -20.05 8.45
CA MET A 170 3.48 -21.09 7.64
C MET A 170 4.76 -20.64 6.92
N THR A 171 5.22 -19.39 7.13
CA THR A 171 6.43 -18.89 6.48
C THR A 171 7.67 -19.49 7.12
N THR A 172 8.54 -20.05 6.28
CA THR A 172 9.78 -20.68 6.72
C THR A 172 10.79 -19.67 7.25
N ASN A 173 11.70 -20.10 8.14
CA ASN A 173 12.79 -19.25 8.62
C ASN A 173 13.70 -18.80 7.46
N ASP A 174 13.92 -19.63 6.45
CA ASP A 174 14.71 -19.28 5.27
C ASP A 174 14.18 -18.06 4.53
N THR A 175 12.84 -17.92 4.49
CA THR A 175 12.21 -16.73 3.90
C THR A 175 12.54 -15.47 4.70
N TYR A 176 12.53 -15.57 6.03
CA TYR A 176 12.91 -14.45 6.91
C TYR A 176 14.37 -14.10 6.79
N ASP A 177 15.26 -15.10 6.75
CA ASP A 177 16.70 -14.90 6.56
C ASP A 177 16.96 -14.15 5.25
N LEU A 178 16.28 -14.56 4.18
CA LEU A 178 16.39 -13.88 2.88
C LEU A 178 15.94 -12.43 2.94
N ILE A 179 14.81 -12.15 3.61
CA ILE A 179 14.28 -10.81 3.80
C ILE A 179 15.26 -9.96 4.62
N TYR A 180 15.79 -10.49 5.72
CA TYR A 180 16.73 -9.75 6.56
C TYR A 180 18.07 -9.53 5.89
N CYS A 181 18.61 -10.54 5.19
CA CYS A 181 19.80 -10.36 4.37
C CYS A 181 19.61 -9.23 3.35
N PHE A 182 18.44 -9.19 2.72
CA PHE A 182 18.10 -8.11 1.81
C PHE A 182 18.06 -6.74 2.51
N LEU A 183 17.34 -6.63 3.64
CA LEU A 183 17.16 -5.36 4.37
C LEU A 183 18.48 -4.81 4.93
N PHE A 184 19.38 -5.69 5.34
CA PHE A 184 20.70 -5.33 5.84
C PHE A 184 21.76 -5.19 4.74
N GLN A 185 21.36 -5.34 3.47
CA GLN A 185 22.28 -5.28 2.33
C GLN A 185 23.42 -6.33 2.37
N ILE A 186 23.17 -7.46 3.03
CA ILE A 186 24.07 -8.62 3.08
C ILE A 186 23.69 -9.61 1.97
N TYR A 187 23.07 -9.10 0.92
CA TYR A 187 22.50 -9.91 -0.15
C TYR A 187 23.60 -10.31 -1.12
N ASP A 188 23.98 -11.58 -1.08
CA ASP A 188 24.92 -12.20 -2.00
C ASP A 188 24.20 -13.22 -2.88
N GLU A 189 24.38 -13.17 -4.19
CA GLU A 189 23.83 -14.14 -5.14
C GLU A 189 24.20 -15.60 -4.78
N SER A 190 25.35 -15.80 -4.11
CA SER A 190 25.78 -17.10 -3.63
C SER A 190 24.83 -17.72 -2.60
N LEU A 191 24.10 -16.91 -1.83
CA LEU A 191 23.12 -17.36 -0.85
C LEU A 191 21.83 -17.85 -1.51
N LEU A 192 21.46 -17.33 -2.69
CA LEU A 192 20.32 -17.79 -3.48
C LEU A 192 20.54 -19.16 -4.09
N ASN A 193 21.75 -19.39 -4.60
CA ASN A 193 22.08 -20.62 -5.32
C ASN A 193 22.29 -21.83 -4.40
N LYS A 194 22.52 -21.63 -3.09
CA LYS A 194 22.67 -22.72 -2.11
C LYS A 194 21.33 -23.31 -1.62
N ARG A 195 20.20 -22.69 -1.98
CA ARG A 195 18.86 -23.02 -1.44
C ARG A 195 17.80 -23.29 -2.52
N SER A 196 18.21 -23.50 -3.76
CA SER A 196 17.35 -23.94 -4.86
C SER A 196 17.30 -25.46 -4.95
#